data_c635b9bcc5d70f1132032df6c37512f8
#
_entry.id   c635b9bcc5d70f1132032df6c37512f8
#
_cell.length_a   1.000
_cell.length_b   1.000
_cell.length_c   1.000
_cell.angle_alpha   90.00
_cell.angle_beta   90.00
_cell.angle_gamma   90.00
#
_symmetry.space_group_name_H-M   'P 1'
#
loop_
_entity.id
_entity.type
_entity.pdbx_description
1 polymer ?
#
loop_
_entity_poly.entity_id
_entity_poly.type
_entity_poly.pdbx_seq_one_letter_code
_entity_poly.pdbx_strand_id
1 'polypeptide(L)'
;MLFSSVFFLFAFLPIVLFFYFIVCKRSMLAKNILLLFASLFFYAWGEPKFVLVMIVSIVANYIFGIAINKQLTAYENKGRLAKIILVLSVIFNLSILFIFKYLNFTLFNLNLIFKNIFPQTEILLPIGISFFTFQAMSYVIDVYRKTVDVQKNPLYLALYISFFPQLIAGPIVRYSTIEEQISSRTVTGADFSEGIRRFLIGLSKKVILANNFALVADQAFNIVGNNNISIAFAWLGSIAYTMQIFFDFSAYSDMAIGLGRMFGFKFLENFNYPYVSSSVSEFWRRWHISLGQWFRDYVYIPLGGSRVPNKVLVIRNLLIVWLLTGIWHGANWTFILWGLLYFALLAFEKIMGIPNKFESKQSKVLYAIFTFLMVNFGWVLFRSNNLLQAGIYLKAMFGLGDVIGIDNMFYQYFGEYWMFFFVGAVYSTGIFSYLRKRLSKIDILDRIIEFLGIAVYTVLFLISVSYLVMGAYNPFIYFNF
;
A
#
# COMPACT_ATOMS: atom_id res chain seq x y z
N MET A 1 2.01 -9.94 13.12
CA MET A 1 0.68 -10.62 13.05
C MET A 1 -0.01 -10.20 11.76
N LEU A 2 -0.85 -11.06 11.13
CA LEU A 2 -1.65 -10.69 9.95
C LEU A 2 -3.12 -10.53 10.34
N PHE A 3 -3.84 -9.60 9.70
CA PHE A 3 -5.29 -9.45 9.90
C PHE A 3 -6.07 -10.69 9.42
N SER A 4 -5.57 -11.37 8.40
CA SER A 4 -6.07 -12.64 7.89
C SER A 4 -5.47 -13.83 8.62
N SER A 5 -5.47 -13.85 9.94
CA SER A 5 -5.06 -14.98 10.75
C SER A 5 -6.13 -15.32 11.79
N VAL A 6 -6.26 -16.62 12.10
CA VAL A 6 -7.22 -17.12 13.10
C VAL A 6 -7.00 -16.46 14.45
N PHE A 7 -5.74 -16.32 14.89
CA PHE A 7 -5.43 -15.68 16.16
C PHE A 7 -5.85 -14.20 16.20
N PHE A 8 -5.65 -13.46 15.10
CA PHE A 8 -6.10 -12.07 15.04
C PHE A 8 -7.62 -11.95 15.16
N LEU A 9 -8.35 -12.78 14.39
CA LEU A 9 -9.82 -12.70 14.31
C LEU A 9 -10.52 -13.15 15.59
N PHE A 10 -10.04 -14.21 16.23
CA PHE A 10 -10.75 -14.86 17.32
C PHE A 10 -10.15 -14.62 18.73
N ALA A 11 -8.94 -14.09 18.80
CA ALA A 11 -8.33 -13.74 20.08
C ALA A 11 -7.97 -12.26 20.17
N PHE A 12 -7.04 -11.79 19.33
CA PHE A 12 -6.50 -10.44 19.47
C PHE A 12 -7.57 -9.35 19.34
N LEU A 13 -8.29 -9.33 18.21
CA LEU A 13 -9.27 -8.28 17.93
C LEU A 13 -10.43 -8.28 18.96
N PRO A 14 -11.08 -9.42 19.30
CA PRO A 14 -12.12 -9.44 20.31
C PRO A 14 -11.64 -8.96 21.70
N ILE A 15 -10.45 -9.37 22.13
CA ILE A 15 -9.86 -8.93 23.39
C ILE A 15 -9.65 -7.41 23.40
N VAL A 16 -9.05 -6.84 22.33
CA VAL A 16 -8.82 -5.40 22.24
C VAL A 16 -10.13 -4.63 22.21
N LEU A 17 -11.14 -5.10 21.47
CA LEU A 17 -12.48 -4.48 21.44
C LEU A 17 -13.16 -4.51 22.81
N PHE A 18 -13.09 -5.66 23.52
CA PHE A 18 -13.63 -5.79 24.86
C PHE A 18 -13.03 -4.76 25.81
N PHE A 19 -11.69 -4.69 25.89
CA PHE A 19 -11.04 -3.72 26.76
C PHE A 19 -11.34 -2.28 26.33
N TYR A 20 -11.38 -1.98 25.03
CA TYR A 20 -11.62 -0.64 24.51
C TYR A 20 -13.01 -0.11 24.85
N PHE A 21 -14.05 -0.94 24.66
CA PHE A 21 -15.45 -0.50 24.85
C PHE A 21 -15.98 -0.71 26.26
N ILE A 22 -15.46 -1.67 27.01
CA ILE A 22 -15.97 -2.01 28.34
C ILE A 22 -15.07 -1.45 29.42
N VAL A 23 -13.78 -1.79 29.43
CA VAL A 23 -12.86 -1.41 30.50
C VAL A 23 -12.44 0.06 30.39
N CYS A 24 -12.01 0.47 29.19
CA CYS A 24 -11.49 1.83 28.96
C CYS A 24 -12.59 2.85 28.55
N LYS A 25 -13.89 2.48 28.67
CA LYS A 25 -15.03 3.26 28.17
C LYS A 25 -14.99 4.74 28.55
N ARG A 26 -14.58 5.05 29.78
CA ARG A 26 -14.69 6.41 30.37
C ARG A 26 -13.44 7.28 30.15
N SER A 27 -12.32 6.75 29.71
CA SER A 27 -11.07 7.50 29.61
C SER A 27 -10.46 7.40 28.21
N MET A 28 -10.33 8.55 27.54
CA MET A 28 -9.65 8.62 26.25
C MET A 28 -8.17 8.25 26.38
N LEU A 29 -7.52 8.66 27.45
CA LEU A 29 -6.12 8.28 27.72
C LEU A 29 -5.98 6.77 27.86
N ALA A 30 -6.86 6.11 28.62
CA ALA A 30 -6.85 4.64 28.78
C ALA A 30 -7.08 3.92 27.44
N LYS A 31 -8.00 4.42 26.60
CA LYS A 31 -8.20 3.91 25.22
C LYS A 31 -6.94 4.03 24.38
N ASN A 32 -6.26 5.17 24.43
CA ASN A 32 -5.03 5.40 23.66
C ASN A 32 -3.87 4.53 24.17
N ILE A 33 -3.71 4.38 25.46
CA ILE A 33 -2.71 3.49 26.07
C ILE A 33 -2.97 2.03 25.67
N LEU A 34 -4.23 1.57 25.76
CA LEU A 34 -4.61 0.23 25.31
C LEU A 34 -4.25 -0.01 23.84
N LEU A 35 -4.63 0.94 22.94
CA LEU A 35 -4.32 0.82 21.52
C LEU A 35 -2.83 0.87 21.25
N LEU A 36 -2.06 1.67 21.99
CA LEU A 36 -0.60 1.70 21.88
C LEU A 36 0.01 0.34 22.25
N PHE A 37 -0.35 -0.23 23.40
CA PHE A 37 0.16 -1.54 23.82
C PHE A 37 -0.28 -2.66 22.87
N ALA A 38 -1.54 -2.65 22.43
CA ALA A 38 -2.03 -3.58 21.43
C ALA A 38 -1.25 -3.47 20.12
N SER A 39 -0.89 -2.26 19.68
CA SER A 39 -0.11 -2.02 18.46
C SER A 39 1.32 -2.52 18.58
N LEU A 40 1.98 -2.24 19.69
CA LEU A 40 3.32 -2.76 19.97
C LEU A 40 3.34 -4.28 20.05
N PHE A 41 2.36 -4.87 20.72
CA PHE A 41 2.18 -6.32 20.79
C PHE A 41 1.92 -6.93 19.40
N PHE A 42 1.03 -6.33 18.61
CA PHE A 42 0.73 -6.76 17.25
C PHE A 42 1.98 -6.81 16.37
N TYR A 43 2.85 -5.79 16.49
CA TYR A 43 4.11 -5.71 15.76
C TYR A 43 5.12 -6.72 16.29
N ALA A 44 5.33 -6.78 17.60
CA ALA A 44 6.29 -7.67 18.24
C ALA A 44 5.96 -9.16 18.04
N TRP A 45 4.67 -9.51 17.85
CA TRP A 45 4.25 -10.88 17.56
C TRP A 45 4.91 -11.47 16.31
N GLY A 46 5.14 -10.68 15.27
CA GLY A 46 5.85 -11.11 14.06
C GLY A 46 7.33 -10.78 14.07
N GLU A 47 7.71 -9.70 14.74
CA GLU A 47 9.01 -9.04 14.63
C GLU A 47 9.53 -8.55 15.99
N PRO A 48 9.79 -9.47 16.97
CA PRO A 48 10.09 -9.08 18.35
C PRO A 48 11.34 -8.21 18.50
N LYS A 49 12.37 -8.41 17.67
CA LYS A 49 13.61 -7.61 17.71
C LYS A 49 13.43 -6.22 17.10
N PHE A 50 12.58 -6.10 16.08
CA PHE A 50 12.41 -4.85 15.31
C PHE A 50 11.44 -3.86 15.96
N VAL A 51 10.68 -4.28 16.99
CA VAL A 51 9.91 -3.34 17.80
C VAL A 51 10.81 -2.27 18.43
N LEU A 52 12.05 -2.60 18.76
CA LEU A 52 13.03 -1.64 19.29
C LEU A 52 13.39 -0.57 18.25
N VAL A 53 13.53 -0.94 16.98
CA VAL A 53 13.80 0.00 15.89
C VAL A 53 12.64 1.00 15.76
N MET A 54 11.39 0.52 15.85
CA MET A 54 10.21 1.37 15.83
C MET A 54 10.18 2.31 17.05
N ILE A 55 10.47 1.83 18.26
CA ILE A 55 10.54 2.64 19.48
C ILE A 55 11.61 3.73 19.33
N VAL A 56 12.81 3.39 18.84
CA VAL A 56 13.88 4.36 18.59
C VAL A 56 13.43 5.42 17.58
N SER A 57 12.75 5.01 16.50
CA SER A 57 12.19 5.95 15.53
C SER A 57 11.16 6.88 16.15
N ILE A 58 10.23 6.37 16.97
CA ILE A 58 9.21 7.16 17.68
C ILE A 58 9.87 8.20 18.59
N VAL A 59 10.80 7.78 19.46
CA VAL A 59 11.49 8.66 20.43
C VAL A 59 12.29 9.74 19.70
N ALA A 60 13.03 9.38 18.66
CA ALA A 60 13.82 10.34 17.90
C ALA A 60 12.94 11.38 17.22
N ASN A 61 11.86 10.97 16.53
CA ASN A 61 10.97 11.91 15.85
C ASN A 61 10.16 12.78 16.83
N TYR A 62 9.84 12.27 18.02
CA TYR A 62 9.29 13.08 19.10
C TYR A 62 10.26 14.19 19.52
N ILE A 63 11.53 13.84 19.77
CA ILE A 63 12.57 14.82 20.14
C ILE A 63 12.79 15.85 19.03
N PHE A 64 12.89 15.40 17.78
CA PHE A 64 13.02 16.32 16.63
C PHE A 64 11.83 17.28 16.51
N GLY A 65 10.59 16.78 16.67
CA GLY A 65 9.40 17.63 16.64
C GLY A 65 9.41 18.72 17.72
N ILE A 66 9.70 18.34 18.98
CA ILE A 66 9.82 19.29 20.10
C ILE A 66 10.96 20.29 19.86
N ALA A 67 12.13 19.82 19.40
CA ALA A 67 13.28 20.69 19.15
C ALA A 67 13.00 21.72 18.03
N ILE A 68 12.38 21.28 16.92
CA ILE A 68 11.95 22.19 15.84
C ILE A 68 10.98 23.23 16.35
N ASN A 69 9.92 22.80 17.04
CA ASN A 69 8.92 23.73 17.58
C ASN A 69 9.55 24.76 18.52
N LYS A 70 10.44 24.32 19.44
CA LYS A 70 11.16 25.23 20.34
C LYS A 70 11.95 26.30 19.59
N GLN A 71 12.60 25.95 18.47
CA GLN A 71 13.35 26.92 17.66
C GLN A 71 12.44 27.87 16.88
N LEU A 72 11.26 27.38 16.44
CA LEU A 72 10.30 28.19 15.70
C LEU A 72 9.51 29.19 16.59
N THR A 73 9.37 28.88 17.90
CA THR A 73 8.64 29.69 18.86
C THR A 73 9.53 30.65 19.66
N ALA A 74 10.79 30.25 19.96
CA ALA A 74 11.68 31.02 20.84
C ALA A 74 12.32 32.27 20.20
N TYR A 75 12.39 32.33 18.85
CA TYR A 75 13.11 33.40 18.16
C TYR A 75 12.53 33.66 16.78
N GLU A 76 12.00 34.87 16.54
CA GLU A 76 11.44 35.27 15.25
C GLU A 76 12.41 35.16 14.05
N ASN A 77 13.72 35.02 14.27
CA ASN A 77 14.75 35.05 13.23
C ASN A 77 15.63 33.80 13.12
N LYS A 78 15.33 32.67 13.79
CA LYS A 78 16.20 31.47 13.75
C LYS A 78 15.63 30.27 12.98
N GLY A 79 14.95 30.50 11.85
CA GLY A 79 14.54 29.44 10.92
C GLY A 79 15.70 28.56 10.42
N ARG A 80 16.94 29.05 10.51
CA ARG A 80 18.15 28.29 10.10
C ARG A 80 18.40 27.07 11.01
N LEU A 81 18.30 27.22 12.34
CA LEU A 81 18.52 26.09 13.26
C LEU A 81 17.38 25.07 13.18
N ALA A 82 16.13 25.51 13.09
CA ALA A 82 14.99 24.62 12.85
C ALA A 82 15.15 23.83 11.54
N LYS A 83 15.66 24.47 10.48
CA LYS A 83 15.96 23.79 9.20
C LYS A 83 17.08 22.77 9.34
N ILE A 84 18.14 23.06 10.11
CA ILE A 84 19.22 22.09 10.37
C ILE A 84 18.66 20.87 11.10
N ILE A 85 17.85 21.07 12.14
CA ILE A 85 17.21 19.97 12.89
C ILE A 85 16.30 19.15 11.97
N LEU A 86 15.54 19.80 11.09
CA LEU A 86 14.72 19.10 10.08
C LEU A 86 15.59 18.23 9.17
N VAL A 87 16.68 18.77 8.63
CA VAL A 87 17.60 18.01 7.76
C VAL A 87 18.19 16.81 8.51
N LEU A 88 18.61 17.01 9.77
CA LEU A 88 19.10 15.91 10.61
C LEU A 88 18.04 14.83 10.85
N SER A 89 16.76 15.23 11.07
CA SER A 89 15.67 14.27 11.22
C SER A 89 15.41 13.48 9.94
N VAL A 90 15.47 14.12 8.78
CA VAL A 90 15.32 13.45 7.48
C VAL A 90 16.48 12.47 7.25
N ILE A 91 17.73 12.90 7.50
CA ILE A 91 18.91 12.02 7.42
C ILE A 91 18.77 10.82 8.35
N PHE A 92 18.37 11.04 9.60
CA PHE A 92 18.14 9.95 10.57
C PHE A 92 17.13 8.92 10.08
N ASN A 93 15.95 9.37 9.63
CA ASN A 93 14.90 8.50 9.14
C ASN A 93 15.33 7.73 7.87
N LEU A 94 16.00 8.42 6.94
CA LEU A 94 16.53 7.79 5.73
C LEU A 94 17.70 6.84 6.03
N SER A 95 18.51 7.11 7.05
CA SER A 95 19.59 6.21 7.48
C SER A 95 19.05 4.90 8.03
N ILE A 96 18.00 4.94 8.86
CA ILE A 96 17.32 3.71 9.33
C ILE A 96 16.81 2.92 8.12
N LEU A 97 16.11 3.58 7.21
CA LEU A 97 15.59 2.93 6.02
C LEU A 97 16.72 2.37 5.13
N PHE A 98 17.83 3.09 4.97
CA PHE A 98 18.98 2.64 4.22
C PHE A 98 19.63 1.39 4.82
N ILE A 99 19.86 1.38 6.13
CA ILE A 99 20.52 0.25 6.81
C ILE A 99 19.68 -1.03 6.65
N PHE A 100 18.38 -0.97 6.90
CA PHE A 100 17.55 -2.17 6.91
C PHE A 100 17.03 -2.59 5.53
N LYS A 101 16.93 -1.67 4.57
CA LYS A 101 16.35 -1.99 3.26
C LYS A 101 17.37 -2.00 2.12
N TYR A 102 18.34 -1.10 2.13
CA TYR A 102 19.20 -0.89 0.96
C TYR A 102 20.65 -1.32 1.15
N LEU A 103 21.13 -1.54 2.38
CA LEU A 103 22.54 -1.83 2.64
C LEU A 103 22.99 -3.12 1.95
N ASN A 104 22.23 -4.22 2.08
CA ASN A 104 22.55 -5.48 1.43
C ASN A 104 22.64 -5.33 -0.11
N PHE A 105 21.67 -4.64 -0.71
CA PHE A 105 21.66 -4.37 -2.16
C PHE A 105 22.83 -3.50 -2.59
N THR A 106 23.16 -2.47 -1.81
CA THR A 106 24.29 -1.57 -2.11
C THR A 106 25.60 -2.32 -2.05
N LEU A 107 25.85 -3.09 -0.98
CA LEU A 107 27.07 -3.88 -0.82
C LEU A 107 27.18 -4.95 -1.90
N PHE A 108 26.09 -5.62 -2.26
CA PHE A 108 26.08 -6.58 -3.38
C PHE A 108 26.52 -5.93 -4.69
N ASN A 109 25.95 -4.78 -5.06
CA ASN A 109 26.33 -4.08 -6.30
C ASN A 109 27.76 -3.52 -6.25
N LEU A 110 28.22 -3.01 -5.10
CA LEU A 110 29.62 -2.58 -4.93
C LEU A 110 30.59 -3.75 -5.08
N ASN A 111 30.26 -4.93 -4.56
CA ASN A 111 31.07 -6.12 -4.70
C ASN A 111 31.20 -6.61 -6.14
N LEU A 112 30.16 -6.41 -6.98
CA LEU A 112 30.25 -6.67 -8.43
C LEU A 112 31.27 -5.75 -9.13
N ILE A 113 31.42 -4.51 -8.67
CA ILE A 113 32.35 -3.52 -9.24
C ILE A 113 33.76 -3.72 -8.66
N PHE A 114 33.89 -3.89 -7.35
CA PHE A 114 35.14 -3.90 -6.61
C PHE A 114 35.67 -5.31 -6.24
N LYS A 115 35.18 -6.37 -6.93
CA LYS A 115 35.67 -7.74 -6.76
C LYS A 115 35.62 -8.27 -5.31
N ASN A 116 34.47 -8.13 -4.67
CA ASN A 116 34.18 -8.68 -3.33
C ASN A 116 35.04 -8.11 -2.18
N ILE A 117 35.33 -6.82 -2.16
CA ILE A 117 36.09 -6.14 -1.09
C ILE A 117 35.22 -5.95 0.16
N PHE A 118 33.90 -5.73 0.01
CA PHE A 118 33.02 -5.42 1.14
C PHE A 118 32.44 -6.67 1.79
N PRO A 119 32.24 -6.69 3.11
CA PRO A 119 31.61 -7.82 3.79
C PRO A 119 30.17 -8.00 3.28
N GLN A 120 29.75 -9.25 3.06
CA GLN A 120 28.36 -9.56 2.81
C GLN A 120 27.56 -9.46 4.11
N THR A 121 26.40 -8.83 4.05
CA THR A 121 25.49 -8.67 5.19
C THR A 121 24.13 -9.27 4.83
N GLU A 122 23.49 -9.89 5.81
CA GLU A 122 22.14 -10.48 5.70
C GLU A 122 21.18 -9.77 6.66
N ILE A 123 21.08 -8.45 6.54
CA ILE A 123 20.19 -7.66 7.38
C ILE A 123 18.75 -7.93 6.92
N LEU A 124 17.93 -8.41 7.85
CA LEU A 124 16.51 -8.66 7.61
C LEU A 124 15.75 -7.34 7.54
N LEU A 125 14.78 -7.28 6.63
CA LEU A 125 13.92 -6.12 6.44
C LEU A 125 12.79 -6.12 7.49
N PRO A 126 12.70 -5.14 8.40
CA PRO A 126 11.58 -5.03 9.32
C PRO A 126 10.27 -4.72 8.58
N ILE A 127 9.24 -5.50 8.86
CA ILE A 127 7.93 -5.34 8.23
C ILE A 127 7.37 -3.94 8.53
N GLY A 128 6.92 -3.24 7.48
CA GLY A 128 6.30 -1.91 7.62
C GLY A 128 7.28 -0.76 7.86
N ILE A 129 8.61 -0.98 7.85
CA ILE A 129 9.61 0.09 8.08
C ILE A 129 9.43 1.28 7.15
N SER A 130 9.11 1.04 5.88
CA SER A 130 8.86 2.10 4.88
C SER A 130 7.64 2.96 5.25
N PHE A 131 6.60 2.35 5.81
CA PHE A 131 5.35 3.03 6.19
C PHE A 131 5.54 3.89 7.43
N PHE A 132 6.03 3.32 8.54
CA PHE A 132 6.19 4.10 9.76
C PHE A 132 7.29 5.17 9.64
N THR A 133 8.34 4.94 8.83
CA THR A 133 9.33 5.98 8.54
C THR A 133 8.73 7.16 7.80
N PHE A 134 7.88 6.92 6.78
CA PHE A 134 7.21 7.98 6.04
C PHE A 134 6.21 8.74 6.92
N GLN A 135 5.49 8.05 7.81
CA GLN A 135 4.60 8.69 8.78
C GLN A 135 5.38 9.59 9.74
N ALA A 136 6.44 9.06 10.35
CA ALA A 136 7.28 9.79 11.29
C ALA A 136 7.95 11.02 10.64
N MET A 137 8.49 10.84 9.43
CA MET A 137 9.14 11.91 8.67
C MET A 137 8.13 12.99 8.26
N SER A 138 6.91 12.62 7.81
CA SER A 138 5.88 13.60 7.46
C SER A 138 5.45 14.43 8.67
N TYR A 139 5.32 13.83 9.86
CA TYR A 139 5.01 14.56 11.09
C TYR A 139 6.05 15.66 11.38
N VAL A 140 7.34 15.33 11.35
CA VAL A 140 8.41 16.30 11.63
C VAL A 140 8.45 17.42 10.58
N ILE A 141 8.23 17.08 9.30
CA ILE A 141 8.13 18.08 8.21
C ILE A 141 6.92 18.99 8.43
N ASP A 142 5.77 18.45 8.81
CA ASP A 142 4.53 19.19 9.01
C ASP A 142 4.63 20.13 10.23
N VAL A 143 5.28 19.71 11.32
CA VAL A 143 5.62 20.60 12.45
C VAL A 143 6.52 21.76 11.99
N TYR A 144 7.56 21.48 11.19
CA TYR A 144 8.43 22.52 10.64
C TYR A 144 7.67 23.50 9.74
N ARG A 145 6.73 23.02 8.93
CA ARG A 145 5.85 23.83 8.06
C ARG A 145 4.76 24.60 8.83
N LYS A 146 4.60 24.32 10.12
CA LYS A 146 3.51 24.85 10.96
C LYS A 146 2.12 24.47 10.43
N THR A 147 2.00 23.34 9.76
CA THR A 147 0.73 22.78 9.27
C THR A 147 0.02 21.92 10.33
N VAL A 148 0.76 21.47 11.34
CA VAL A 148 0.26 20.79 12.53
C VAL A 148 0.97 21.34 13.76
N ASP A 149 0.30 21.27 14.90
CA ASP A 149 0.92 21.56 16.18
C ASP A 149 1.84 20.43 16.64
N VAL A 150 2.89 20.77 17.40
CA VAL A 150 3.77 19.76 17.96
C VAL A 150 3.04 18.93 19.01
N GLN A 151 3.09 17.61 18.88
CA GLN A 151 2.51 16.72 19.88
C GLN A 151 3.39 16.67 21.13
N LYS A 152 2.85 17.23 22.24
CA LYS A 152 3.56 17.28 23.53
C LYS A 152 3.48 15.98 24.33
N ASN A 153 2.47 15.14 24.05
CA ASN A 153 2.32 13.86 24.72
C ASN A 153 3.01 12.75 23.92
N PRO A 154 4.12 12.15 24.41
CA PRO A 154 4.86 11.11 23.70
C PRO A 154 4.02 9.88 23.40
N LEU A 155 3.04 9.52 24.26
CA LEU A 155 2.17 8.36 24.05
C LEU A 155 1.25 8.55 22.84
N TYR A 156 0.82 9.78 22.56
CA TYR A 156 -0.05 10.09 21.42
C TYR A 156 0.73 10.00 20.10
N LEU A 157 1.98 10.49 20.09
CA LEU A 157 2.83 10.33 18.92
C LEU A 157 3.22 8.86 18.70
N ALA A 158 3.51 8.14 19.80
CA ALA A 158 3.79 6.71 19.74
C ALA A 158 2.60 5.93 19.16
N LEU A 159 1.38 6.21 19.62
CA LEU A 159 0.17 5.61 19.07
C LEU A 159 0.03 5.93 17.57
N TYR A 160 0.22 7.18 17.17
CA TYR A 160 0.13 7.57 15.76
C TYR A 160 1.06 6.74 14.86
N ILE A 161 2.33 6.63 15.24
CA ILE A 161 3.33 5.95 14.41
C ILE A 161 3.15 4.43 14.43
N SER A 162 2.78 3.85 15.58
CA SER A 162 2.68 2.40 15.75
C SER A 162 1.29 1.80 15.51
N PHE A 163 0.26 2.61 15.26
CA PHE A 163 -1.13 2.17 15.26
C PHE A 163 -1.38 0.98 14.33
N PHE A 164 -1.69 -0.18 14.89
CA PHE A 164 -1.68 -1.47 14.20
C PHE A 164 -2.55 -1.54 12.94
N PRO A 165 -3.71 -0.85 12.81
CA PRO A 165 -4.49 -0.93 11.59
C PRO A 165 -3.76 -0.39 10.35
N GLN A 166 -2.94 0.65 10.51
CA GLN A 166 -2.23 1.29 9.38
C GLN A 166 -0.78 0.84 9.21
N LEU A 167 -0.19 0.20 10.26
CA LEU A 167 1.25 0.06 10.44
C LEU A 167 1.97 -0.69 9.31
N ILE A 168 1.43 -1.82 8.84
CA ILE A 168 2.15 -2.72 7.92
C ILE A 168 1.98 -2.29 6.46
N ALA A 169 0.74 -2.17 5.98
CA ALA A 169 0.40 -1.81 4.61
C ALA A 169 -0.95 -1.06 4.52
N GLY A 170 -1.34 -0.37 5.58
CA GLY A 170 -2.50 0.51 5.57
C GLY A 170 -2.26 1.78 4.73
N PRO A 171 -3.25 2.67 4.62
CA PRO A 171 -3.02 3.99 4.07
C PRO A 171 -1.91 4.72 4.85
N ILE A 172 -1.02 5.44 4.16
CA ILE A 172 -0.03 6.31 4.83
C ILE A 172 -0.81 7.51 5.41
N VAL A 173 -1.23 7.36 6.66
CA VAL A 173 -2.02 8.38 7.35
C VAL A 173 -1.10 9.49 7.83
N ARG A 174 -1.47 10.75 7.59
CA ARG A 174 -0.75 11.91 8.11
C ARG A 174 -1.20 12.24 9.52
N TYR A 175 -0.32 12.86 10.29
CA TYR A 175 -0.66 13.29 11.65
C TYR A 175 -1.85 14.27 11.65
N SER A 176 -1.89 15.22 10.72
CA SER A 176 -3.00 16.15 10.53
C SER A 176 -4.38 15.50 10.32
N THR A 177 -4.40 14.28 9.79
CA THR A 177 -5.67 13.56 9.57
C THR A 177 -6.27 13.01 10.86
N ILE A 178 -5.43 12.66 11.85
CA ILE A 178 -5.88 11.97 13.06
C ILE A 178 -5.57 12.73 14.36
N GLU A 179 -4.95 13.88 14.30
CA GLU A 179 -4.55 14.70 15.45
C GLU A 179 -5.71 14.95 16.41
N GLU A 180 -6.84 15.47 15.91
CA GLU A 180 -8.04 15.69 16.70
C GLU A 180 -8.64 14.36 17.21
N GLN A 181 -8.61 13.31 16.39
CA GLN A 181 -9.19 12.01 16.71
C GLN A 181 -8.41 11.25 17.79
N ILE A 182 -7.11 11.53 17.95
CA ILE A 182 -6.32 10.97 19.05
C ILE A 182 -6.78 11.56 20.38
N SER A 183 -7.02 12.86 20.43
CA SER A 183 -7.42 13.57 21.65
C SER A 183 -8.91 13.45 21.96
N SER A 184 -9.75 13.42 20.92
CA SER A 184 -11.21 13.40 21.08
C SER A 184 -11.84 12.62 19.92
N ARG A 185 -12.43 11.48 20.23
CA ARG A 185 -13.21 10.69 19.27
C ARG A 185 -14.37 9.97 19.92
N THR A 186 -15.42 9.80 19.17
CA THR A 186 -16.58 9.00 19.54
C THR A 186 -16.79 7.89 18.52
N VAL A 187 -17.33 6.78 18.95
CA VAL A 187 -17.71 5.66 18.06
C VAL A 187 -19.21 5.48 18.17
N THR A 188 -19.91 5.75 17.09
CA THR A 188 -21.35 5.45 16.99
C THR A 188 -21.57 3.99 16.62
N GLY A 189 -22.79 3.46 16.87
CA GLY A 189 -23.16 2.11 16.40
C GLY A 189 -23.06 1.98 14.88
N ALA A 190 -23.38 3.05 14.14
CA ALA A 190 -23.24 3.11 12.69
C ALA A 190 -21.77 3.05 12.23
N ASP A 191 -20.87 3.77 12.89
CA ASP A 191 -19.42 3.71 12.59
C ASP A 191 -18.87 2.31 12.85
N PHE A 192 -19.28 1.68 13.95
CA PHE A 192 -18.83 0.34 14.31
C PHE A 192 -19.32 -0.71 13.30
N SER A 193 -20.62 -0.66 12.94
CA SER A 193 -21.21 -1.56 11.94
C SER A 193 -20.57 -1.40 10.56
N GLU A 194 -20.37 -0.16 10.10
CA GLU A 194 -19.69 0.11 8.84
C GLU A 194 -18.22 -0.34 8.90
N GLY A 195 -17.55 -0.20 10.05
CA GLY A 195 -16.20 -0.71 10.28
C GLY A 195 -16.11 -2.22 10.11
N ILE A 196 -17.04 -2.97 10.72
CA ILE A 196 -17.14 -4.43 10.57
C ILE A 196 -17.37 -4.78 9.09
N ARG A 197 -18.37 -4.16 8.46
CA ARG A 197 -18.70 -4.42 7.07
C ARG A 197 -17.48 -4.23 6.16
N ARG A 198 -16.76 -3.13 6.34
CA ARG A 198 -15.55 -2.82 5.55
C ARG A 198 -14.44 -3.83 5.80
N PHE A 199 -14.25 -4.23 7.05
CA PHE A 199 -13.27 -5.25 7.43
C PHE A 199 -13.59 -6.60 6.79
N LEU A 200 -14.84 -7.05 6.82
CA LEU A 200 -15.28 -8.32 6.23
C LEU A 200 -15.11 -8.34 4.69
N ILE A 201 -15.41 -7.23 4.02
CA ILE A 201 -15.16 -7.07 2.59
C ILE A 201 -13.65 -7.21 2.31
N GLY A 202 -12.81 -6.53 3.08
CA GLY A 202 -11.36 -6.62 2.96
C GLY A 202 -10.86 -8.05 3.18
N LEU A 203 -11.30 -8.71 4.25
CA LEU A 203 -10.94 -10.08 4.57
C LEU A 203 -11.31 -11.04 3.41
N SER A 204 -12.52 -10.92 2.88
CA SER A 204 -12.98 -11.74 1.76
C SER A 204 -12.19 -11.49 0.47
N LYS A 205 -11.88 -10.24 0.16
CA LYS A 205 -11.00 -9.89 -0.98
C LYS A 205 -9.63 -10.54 -0.84
N LYS A 206 -9.05 -10.52 0.37
CA LYS A 206 -7.76 -11.13 0.66
C LYS A 206 -7.80 -12.64 0.53
N VAL A 207 -8.71 -13.28 1.25
CA VAL A 207 -8.69 -14.74 1.42
C VAL A 207 -9.27 -15.44 0.19
N ILE A 208 -10.37 -14.93 -0.37
CA ILE A 208 -11.08 -15.61 -1.45
C ILE A 208 -10.51 -15.21 -2.82
N LEU A 209 -10.17 -13.94 -3.05
CA LEU A 209 -9.70 -13.50 -4.37
C LEU A 209 -8.17 -13.46 -4.47
N ALA A 210 -7.49 -12.66 -3.64
CA ALA A 210 -6.06 -12.45 -3.77
C ALA A 210 -5.25 -13.74 -3.63
N ASN A 211 -5.61 -14.61 -2.67
CA ASN A 211 -4.89 -15.87 -2.44
C ASN A 211 -5.04 -16.86 -3.60
N ASN A 212 -6.23 -16.95 -4.23
CA ASN A 212 -6.42 -17.81 -5.41
C ASN A 212 -5.69 -17.26 -6.64
N PHE A 213 -5.66 -15.95 -6.85
CA PHE A 213 -4.82 -15.35 -7.88
C PHE A 213 -3.32 -15.58 -7.64
N ALA A 214 -2.90 -15.60 -6.36
CA ALA A 214 -1.51 -15.88 -5.99
C ALA A 214 -1.05 -17.26 -6.47
N LEU A 215 -1.89 -18.28 -6.33
CA LEU A 215 -1.56 -19.64 -6.79
C LEU A 215 -1.24 -19.67 -8.29
N VAL A 216 -2.06 -19.01 -9.10
CA VAL A 216 -1.84 -18.96 -10.56
C VAL A 216 -0.61 -18.13 -10.91
N ALA A 217 -0.47 -16.95 -10.29
CA ALA A 217 0.65 -16.04 -10.54
C ALA A 217 1.99 -16.67 -10.15
N ASP A 218 2.08 -17.21 -8.93
CA ASP A 218 3.32 -17.81 -8.43
C ASP A 218 3.75 -19.01 -9.28
N GLN A 219 2.82 -19.84 -9.70
CA GLN A 219 3.12 -20.94 -10.61
C GLN A 219 3.70 -20.44 -11.95
N ALA A 220 3.05 -19.45 -12.57
CA ALA A 220 3.50 -18.91 -13.85
C ALA A 220 4.89 -18.24 -13.75
N PHE A 221 5.13 -17.46 -12.69
CA PHE A 221 6.43 -16.80 -12.50
C PHE A 221 7.56 -17.75 -12.08
N ASN A 222 7.26 -18.86 -11.40
CA ASN A 222 8.25 -19.85 -11.00
C ASN A 222 8.73 -20.71 -12.17
N ILE A 223 7.87 -20.99 -13.16
CA ILE A 223 8.22 -21.84 -14.33
C ILE A 223 9.14 -21.09 -15.31
N VAL A 224 9.07 -19.78 -15.38
CA VAL A 224 9.85 -18.97 -16.35
C VAL A 224 11.37 -19.21 -16.25
N GLY A 225 11.89 -19.64 -15.11
CA GLY A 225 13.30 -20.02 -14.97
C GLY A 225 13.72 -21.25 -15.79
N ASN A 226 12.76 -22.11 -16.17
CA ASN A 226 12.99 -23.38 -16.88
C ASN A 226 12.63 -23.31 -18.39
N ASN A 227 12.39 -22.14 -18.95
CA ASN A 227 12.09 -21.84 -20.37
C ASN A 227 10.87 -22.56 -20.98
N ASN A 228 9.94 -23.08 -20.20
CA ASN A 228 8.82 -23.91 -20.67
C ASN A 228 7.43 -23.29 -20.44
N ILE A 229 7.31 -21.98 -20.39
CA ILE A 229 5.99 -21.34 -20.21
C ILE A 229 5.34 -21.07 -21.58
N SER A 230 4.06 -21.49 -21.77
CA SER A 230 3.31 -21.14 -22.98
C SER A 230 2.88 -19.66 -23.00
N ILE A 231 2.61 -19.13 -24.21
CA ILE A 231 2.11 -17.75 -24.39
C ILE A 231 0.83 -17.56 -23.55
N ALA A 232 -0.11 -18.47 -23.67
CA ALA A 232 -1.39 -18.38 -22.97
C ALA A 232 -1.23 -18.40 -21.44
N PHE A 233 -0.34 -19.27 -20.91
CA PHE A 233 -0.11 -19.36 -19.47
C PHE A 233 0.69 -18.14 -18.94
N ALA A 234 1.60 -17.58 -19.73
CA ALA A 234 2.28 -16.32 -19.38
C ALA A 234 1.28 -15.16 -19.26
N TRP A 235 0.34 -15.03 -20.19
CA TRP A 235 -0.73 -14.03 -20.07
C TRP A 235 -1.66 -14.29 -18.89
N LEU A 236 -2.07 -15.52 -18.66
CA LEU A 236 -2.90 -15.89 -17.51
C LEU A 236 -2.21 -15.53 -16.19
N GLY A 237 -0.92 -15.85 -16.05
CA GLY A 237 -0.13 -15.54 -14.87
C GLY A 237 0.08 -14.04 -14.64
N SER A 238 0.34 -13.25 -15.70
CA SER A 238 0.48 -11.80 -15.58
C SER A 238 -0.84 -11.12 -15.20
N ILE A 239 -1.98 -11.58 -15.75
CA ILE A 239 -3.31 -11.09 -15.36
C ILE A 239 -3.63 -11.54 -13.93
N ALA A 240 -3.29 -12.77 -13.55
CA ALA A 240 -3.45 -13.25 -12.17
C ALA A 240 -2.67 -12.37 -11.19
N TYR A 241 -1.41 -12.03 -11.49
CA TYR A 241 -0.65 -11.13 -10.63
C TYR A 241 -1.23 -9.71 -10.59
N THR A 242 -1.72 -9.19 -11.72
CA THR A 242 -2.41 -7.91 -11.79
C THR A 242 -3.63 -7.88 -10.86
N MET A 243 -4.41 -8.96 -10.82
CA MET A 243 -5.54 -9.09 -9.89
C MET A 243 -5.07 -9.33 -8.45
N GLN A 244 -4.06 -10.17 -8.24
CA GLN A 244 -3.50 -10.45 -6.93
C GLN A 244 -3.03 -9.18 -6.22
N ILE A 245 -2.18 -8.37 -6.86
CA ILE A 245 -1.63 -7.16 -6.23
C ILE A 245 -2.72 -6.14 -5.88
N PHE A 246 -3.74 -6.03 -6.72
CA PHE A 246 -4.89 -5.16 -6.43
C PHE A 246 -5.72 -5.66 -5.26
N PHE A 247 -6.13 -6.94 -5.31
CA PHE A 247 -6.98 -7.50 -4.27
C PHE A 247 -6.25 -7.65 -2.95
N ASP A 248 -4.98 -8.05 -2.94
CA ASP A 248 -4.19 -8.18 -1.72
C ASP A 248 -4.01 -6.83 -1.02
N PHE A 249 -3.58 -5.81 -1.76
CA PHE A 249 -3.31 -4.50 -1.18
C PHE A 249 -4.58 -3.70 -0.87
N SER A 250 -5.57 -3.69 -1.77
CA SER A 250 -6.83 -3.01 -1.47
C SER A 250 -7.60 -3.69 -0.35
N ALA A 251 -7.47 -5.02 -0.18
CA ALA A 251 -8.04 -5.76 0.93
C ALA A 251 -7.44 -5.31 2.27
N TYR A 252 -6.12 -5.22 2.34
CA TYR A 252 -5.46 -4.73 3.55
C TYR A 252 -5.89 -3.31 3.89
N SER A 253 -5.96 -2.42 2.88
CA SER A 253 -6.47 -1.06 3.07
C SER A 253 -7.92 -1.05 3.58
N ASP A 254 -8.81 -1.90 3.04
CA ASP A 254 -10.19 -2.02 3.49
C ASP A 254 -10.28 -2.49 4.94
N MET A 255 -9.48 -3.52 5.31
CA MET A 255 -9.40 -4.00 6.69
C MET A 255 -8.87 -2.90 7.63
N ALA A 256 -7.82 -2.18 7.22
CA ALA A 256 -7.24 -1.08 8.00
C ALA A 256 -8.25 0.06 8.24
N ILE A 257 -8.97 0.48 7.19
CA ILE A 257 -10.01 1.52 7.27
C ILE A 257 -11.16 1.04 8.16
N GLY A 258 -11.57 -0.24 8.01
CA GLY A 258 -12.61 -0.85 8.83
C GLY A 258 -12.24 -0.88 10.32
N LEU A 259 -11.03 -1.36 10.65
CA LEU A 259 -10.50 -1.37 12.01
C LEU A 259 -10.36 0.05 12.58
N GLY A 260 -9.81 0.98 11.79
CA GLY A 260 -9.74 2.38 12.19
C GLY A 260 -11.13 2.89 12.61
N ARG A 261 -12.16 2.63 11.79
CA ARG A 261 -13.52 3.07 12.05
C ARG A 261 -14.14 2.43 13.30
N MET A 262 -13.86 1.13 13.57
CA MET A 262 -14.29 0.48 14.81
C MET A 262 -13.71 1.15 16.05
N PHE A 263 -12.51 1.71 15.98
CA PHE A 263 -11.86 2.44 17.07
C PHE A 263 -12.09 3.96 17.05
N GLY A 264 -12.90 4.47 16.11
CA GLY A 264 -13.26 5.88 15.99
C GLY A 264 -12.27 6.71 15.18
N PHE A 265 -11.39 6.07 14.39
CA PHE A 265 -10.49 6.75 13.45
C PHE A 265 -11.01 6.67 12.02
N LYS A 266 -10.97 7.78 11.30
CA LYS A 266 -11.40 7.88 9.90
C LYS A 266 -10.17 8.04 9.01
N PHE A 267 -9.81 6.98 8.32
CA PHE A 267 -8.72 6.99 7.35
C PHE A 267 -9.22 7.34 5.94
N LEU A 268 -8.31 7.84 5.11
CA LEU A 268 -8.59 8.13 3.71
C LEU A 268 -8.61 6.86 2.86
N GLU A 269 -9.39 6.90 1.77
CA GLU A 269 -9.38 5.82 0.77
C GLU A 269 -8.02 5.72 0.09
N ASN A 270 -7.56 4.49 -0.13
CA ASN A 270 -6.26 4.23 -0.76
C ASN A 270 -6.39 3.71 -2.20
N PHE A 271 -7.58 3.21 -2.59
CA PHE A 271 -7.89 2.69 -3.91
C PHE A 271 -9.27 3.15 -4.38
N ASN A 272 -9.40 3.46 -5.68
CA ASN A 272 -10.66 3.83 -6.30
C ASN A 272 -10.76 3.23 -7.71
N TYR A 273 -10.99 1.90 -7.79
CA TYR A 273 -11.15 1.17 -9.06
C TYR A 273 -10.09 1.55 -10.12
N PRO A 274 -8.80 1.29 -9.87
CA PRO A 274 -7.71 1.81 -10.71
C PRO A 274 -7.69 1.21 -12.12
N TYR A 275 -8.18 -0.02 -12.31
CA TYR A 275 -8.09 -0.71 -13.61
C TYR A 275 -9.10 -0.23 -14.65
N VAL A 276 -10.05 0.64 -14.28
CA VAL A 276 -10.93 1.32 -15.26
C VAL A 276 -10.41 2.70 -15.70
N SER A 277 -9.16 3.01 -15.36
CA SER A 277 -8.56 4.30 -15.68
C SER A 277 -8.37 4.49 -17.19
N SER A 278 -8.69 5.67 -17.66
CA SER A 278 -8.54 6.07 -19.07
C SER A 278 -7.13 6.58 -19.42
N SER A 279 -6.21 6.68 -18.44
CA SER A 279 -4.83 7.10 -18.65
C SER A 279 -3.93 6.65 -17.50
N VAL A 280 -2.61 6.62 -17.72
CA VAL A 280 -1.63 6.29 -16.68
C VAL A 280 -1.66 7.31 -15.54
N SER A 281 -1.84 8.58 -15.85
CA SER A 281 -2.01 9.63 -14.82
C SER A 281 -3.28 9.41 -13.98
N GLU A 282 -4.37 8.94 -14.58
CA GLU A 282 -5.58 8.61 -13.84
C GLU A 282 -5.40 7.35 -13.00
N PHE A 283 -4.72 6.33 -13.53
CA PHE A 283 -4.41 5.11 -12.80
C PHE A 283 -3.71 5.44 -11.47
N TRP A 284 -2.68 6.27 -11.46
CA TRP A 284 -1.94 6.65 -10.26
C TRP A 284 -2.70 7.59 -9.32
N ARG A 285 -3.74 8.27 -9.79
CA ARG A 285 -4.67 8.98 -8.89
C ARG A 285 -5.65 8.05 -8.18
N ARG A 286 -5.82 6.82 -8.68
CA ARG A 286 -6.75 5.82 -8.16
C ARG A 286 -6.05 4.66 -7.44
N TRP A 287 -4.76 4.47 -7.68
CA TRP A 287 -3.90 3.44 -7.07
C TRP A 287 -3.04 4.05 -5.98
N HIS A 288 -3.02 3.41 -4.78
CA HIS A 288 -2.17 3.79 -3.64
C HIS A 288 -2.16 5.31 -3.40
N ILE A 289 -3.36 5.88 -3.25
CA ILE A 289 -3.63 7.32 -3.22
C ILE A 289 -2.80 8.01 -2.14
N SER A 290 -2.69 7.38 -0.96
CA SER A 290 -1.93 7.93 0.17
C SER A 290 -0.44 8.10 -0.12
N LEU A 291 0.20 7.13 -0.80
CA LEU A 291 1.59 7.23 -1.24
C LEU A 291 1.76 8.32 -2.30
N GLY A 292 0.87 8.35 -3.30
CA GLY A 292 0.88 9.40 -4.33
C GLY A 292 0.76 10.80 -3.75
N GLN A 293 -0.11 10.98 -2.75
CA GLN A 293 -0.24 12.25 -2.01
C GLN A 293 1.01 12.56 -1.19
N TRP A 294 1.64 11.55 -0.57
CA TRP A 294 2.86 11.75 0.19
C TRP A 294 4.00 12.26 -0.71
N PHE A 295 4.28 11.59 -1.84
CA PHE A 295 5.30 12.03 -2.80
C PHE A 295 4.98 13.39 -3.42
N ARG A 296 3.70 13.68 -3.69
CA ARG A 296 3.28 14.99 -4.19
C ARG A 296 3.64 16.09 -3.21
N ASP A 297 3.30 15.94 -1.93
CA ASP A 297 3.34 17.05 -0.97
C ASP A 297 4.72 17.19 -0.31
N TYR A 298 5.49 16.11 -0.20
CA TYR A 298 6.82 16.15 0.43
C TYR A 298 7.99 16.13 -0.55
N VAL A 299 7.77 15.79 -1.82
CA VAL A 299 8.82 15.78 -2.85
C VAL A 299 8.45 16.66 -4.05
N TYR A 300 7.33 16.40 -4.73
CA TYR A 300 7.00 17.07 -5.99
C TYR A 300 6.77 18.58 -5.81
N ILE A 301 5.93 18.98 -4.85
CA ILE A 301 5.63 20.39 -4.58
C ILE A 301 6.88 21.16 -4.10
N PRO A 302 7.70 20.65 -3.16
CA PRO A 302 8.96 21.32 -2.78
C PRO A 302 9.95 21.52 -3.93
N LEU A 303 9.95 20.65 -4.95
CA LEU A 303 10.74 20.82 -6.16
C LEU A 303 10.18 21.87 -7.14
N GLY A 304 9.05 22.50 -6.80
CA GLY A 304 8.32 23.47 -7.59
C GLY A 304 7.08 22.91 -8.32
N GLY A 305 6.86 21.59 -8.26
CA GLY A 305 5.68 20.93 -8.83
C GLY A 305 5.51 21.17 -10.32
N SER A 306 4.27 21.49 -10.73
CA SER A 306 3.93 21.87 -12.12
C SER A 306 4.04 23.39 -12.36
N ARG A 307 4.25 24.20 -11.31
CA ARG A 307 4.27 25.65 -11.36
C ARG A 307 5.70 26.19 -11.56
N VAL A 308 6.53 25.50 -12.33
CA VAL A 308 7.87 25.91 -12.68
C VAL A 308 7.90 26.57 -14.06
N PRO A 309 8.82 27.49 -14.33
CA PRO A 309 8.84 28.28 -15.57
C PRO A 309 9.03 27.45 -16.85
N ASN A 310 9.70 26.28 -16.73
CA ASN A 310 10.09 25.48 -17.88
C ASN A 310 9.53 24.05 -17.78
N LYS A 311 9.01 23.53 -18.91
CA LYS A 311 8.54 22.13 -19.04
C LYS A 311 9.63 21.11 -18.68
N VAL A 312 10.91 21.40 -18.97
CA VAL A 312 12.06 20.53 -18.61
C VAL A 312 12.11 20.32 -17.10
N LEU A 313 11.88 21.37 -16.30
CA LEU A 313 11.84 21.25 -14.83
C LEU A 313 10.67 20.39 -14.35
N VAL A 314 9.51 20.43 -15.03
CA VAL A 314 8.39 19.53 -14.73
C VAL A 314 8.79 18.08 -14.98
N ILE A 315 9.45 17.79 -16.09
CA ILE A 315 9.92 16.43 -16.43
C ILE A 315 10.97 15.96 -15.43
N ARG A 316 11.93 16.83 -15.04
CA ARG A 316 12.90 16.54 -13.98
C ARG A 316 12.20 16.19 -12.67
N ASN A 317 11.20 16.97 -12.26
CA ASN A 317 10.46 16.73 -11.03
C ASN A 317 9.72 15.36 -11.07
N LEU A 318 9.14 15.01 -12.22
CA LEU A 318 8.53 13.70 -12.44
C LEU A 318 9.58 12.58 -12.35
N LEU A 319 10.75 12.74 -12.97
CA LEU A 319 11.85 11.77 -12.90
C LEU A 319 12.26 11.50 -11.45
N ILE A 320 12.49 12.56 -10.68
CA ILE A 320 12.90 12.44 -9.27
C ILE A 320 11.83 11.69 -8.47
N VAL A 321 10.56 12.05 -8.62
CA VAL A 321 9.46 11.40 -7.89
C VAL A 321 9.37 9.91 -8.24
N TRP A 322 9.41 9.56 -9.52
CA TRP A 322 9.22 8.17 -9.94
C TRP A 322 10.44 7.29 -9.68
N LEU A 323 11.65 7.87 -9.77
CA LEU A 323 12.87 7.18 -9.35
C LEU A 323 12.83 6.87 -7.84
N LEU A 324 12.47 7.86 -7.02
CA LEU A 324 12.32 7.66 -5.58
C LEU A 324 11.17 6.70 -5.24
N THR A 325 10.08 6.71 -6.01
CA THR A 325 8.97 5.76 -5.83
C THR A 325 9.43 4.32 -6.13
N GLY A 326 10.19 4.13 -7.22
CA GLY A 326 10.77 2.82 -7.54
C GLY A 326 11.73 2.33 -6.45
N ILE A 327 12.65 3.18 -6.02
CA ILE A 327 13.58 2.89 -4.92
C ILE A 327 12.79 2.56 -3.63
N TRP A 328 11.75 3.32 -3.30
CA TRP A 328 10.95 3.10 -2.09
C TRP A 328 10.29 1.71 -2.07
N HIS A 329 9.85 1.20 -3.22
CA HIS A 329 9.24 -0.12 -3.30
C HIS A 329 10.21 -1.25 -2.95
N GLY A 330 11.46 -1.20 -3.41
CA GLY A 330 12.39 -2.29 -3.07
C GLY A 330 13.81 -2.05 -3.53
N ALA A 331 14.72 -2.76 -2.88
CA ALA A 331 16.15 -2.76 -3.18
C ALA A 331 16.45 -3.77 -4.30
N ASN A 332 15.93 -3.51 -5.51
CA ASN A 332 16.16 -4.31 -6.70
C ASN A 332 16.09 -3.44 -7.96
N TRP A 333 16.86 -3.80 -8.97
CA TRP A 333 16.86 -3.12 -10.28
C TRP A 333 15.49 -3.17 -10.98
N THR A 334 14.69 -4.21 -10.73
CA THR A 334 13.34 -4.33 -11.30
C THR A 334 12.44 -3.20 -10.84
N PHE A 335 12.50 -2.80 -9.56
CA PHE A 335 11.71 -1.67 -9.03
C PHE A 335 12.20 -0.32 -9.57
N ILE A 336 13.51 -0.16 -9.76
CA ILE A 336 14.08 1.05 -10.36
C ILE A 336 13.61 1.19 -11.82
N LEU A 337 13.67 0.11 -12.60
CA LEU A 337 13.19 0.10 -13.98
C LEU A 337 11.66 0.31 -14.06
N TRP A 338 10.92 -0.28 -13.14
CA TRP A 338 9.48 -0.04 -12.99
C TRP A 338 9.18 1.45 -12.73
N GLY A 339 9.89 2.10 -11.84
CA GLY A 339 9.76 3.53 -11.63
C GLY A 339 10.07 4.36 -12.87
N LEU A 340 11.15 4.02 -13.59
CA LEU A 340 11.53 4.68 -14.85
C LEU A 340 10.50 4.46 -15.97
N LEU A 341 9.88 3.28 -16.04
CA LEU A 341 8.77 3.01 -16.97
C LEU A 341 7.62 4.00 -16.75
N TYR A 342 7.18 4.14 -15.48
CA TYR A 342 6.09 5.09 -15.19
C TYR A 342 6.50 6.55 -15.34
N PHE A 343 7.74 6.88 -15.05
CA PHE A 343 8.28 8.20 -15.41
C PHE A 343 8.12 8.46 -16.92
N ALA A 344 8.56 7.52 -17.77
CA ALA A 344 8.48 7.68 -19.23
C ALA A 344 7.03 7.83 -19.72
N LEU A 345 6.12 6.97 -19.24
CA LEU A 345 4.70 7.03 -19.59
C LEU A 345 4.04 8.35 -19.18
N LEU A 346 4.29 8.81 -17.96
CA LEU A 346 3.73 10.07 -17.45
C LEU A 346 4.34 11.31 -18.09
N ALA A 347 5.63 11.28 -18.37
CA ALA A 347 6.30 12.33 -19.15
C ALA A 347 5.72 12.41 -20.56
N PHE A 348 5.51 11.27 -21.22
CA PHE A 348 4.83 11.19 -22.51
C PHE A 348 3.42 11.78 -22.47
N GLU A 349 2.57 11.35 -21.51
CA GLU A 349 1.24 11.93 -21.33
C GLU A 349 1.27 13.45 -21.11
N LYS A 350 2.23 13.92 -20.32
CA LYS A 350 2.37 15.36 -20.02
C LYS A 350 2.81 16.18 -21.22
N ILE A 351 3.75 15.67 -22.01
CA ILE A 351 4.27 16.33 -23.22
C ILE A 351 3.17 16.38 -24.30
N MET A 352 2.50 15.24 -24.50
CA MET A 352 1.47 15.10 -25.53
C MET A 352 0.12 15.72 -25.15
N GLY A 353 -0.10 16.09 -23.89
CA GLY A 353 -1.37 16.63 -23.39
C GLY A 353 -2.49 15.59 -23.30
N ILE A 354 -2.15 14.32 -23.13
CA ILE A 354 -3.09 13.22 -22.95
C ILE A 354 -3.56 13.20 -21.47
N PRO A 355 -4.81 12.87 -21.16
CA PRO A 355 -5.89 12.41 -22.06
C PRO A 355 -6.77 13.54 -22.64
N ASN A 356 -6.48 14.80 -22.37
CA ASN A 356 -7.35 15.93 -22.74
C ASN A 356 -7.55 16.09 -24.26
N LYS A 357 -6.67 15.49 -25.08
CA LYS A 357 -6.77 15.49 -26.54
C LYS A 357 -7.75 14.47 -27.11
N PHE A 358 -8.24 13.53 -26.32
CA PHE A 358 -9.16 12.51 -26.82
C PHE A 358 -10.61 13.02 -26.76
N GLU A 359 -11.17 13.36 -27.92
CA GLU A 359 -12.55 13.80 -28.04
C GLU A 359 -13.51 12.62 -28.18
N SER A 360 -13.13 11.59 -28.96
CA SER A 360 -14.01 10.45 -29.23
C SER A 360 -14.01 9.42 -28.07
N LYS A 361 -15.16 8.78 -27.87
CA LYS A 361 -15.29 7.65 -26.93
C LYS A 361 -14.37 6.49 -27.30
N GLN A 362 -14.18 6.24 -28.58
CA GLN A 362 -13.33 5.17 -29.08
C GLN A 362 -11.86 5.40 -28.72
N SER A 363 -11.34 6.62 -28.92
CA SER A 363 -9.96 6.97 -28.53
C SER A 363 -9.72 6.80 -27.04
N LYS A 364 -10.70 7.17 -26.20
CA LYS A 364 -10.63 6.98 -24.74
C LYS A 364 -10.56 5.49 -24.37
N VAL A 365 -11.38 4.65 -25.02
CA VAL A 365 -11.38 3.20 -24.75
C VAL A 365 -10.06 2.57 -25.20
N LEU A 366 -9.57 2.89 -26.40
CA LEU A 366 -8.29 2.37 -26.88
C LEU A 366 -7.13 2.77 -25.97
N TYR A 367 -7.12 4.00 -25.48
CA TYR A 367 -6.09 4.44 -24.56
C TYR A 367 -6.23 3.83 -23.15
N ALA A 368 -7.44 3.52 -22.72
CA ALA A 368 -7.68 2.76 -21.49
C ALA A 368 -7.12 1.33 -21.60
N ILE A 369 -7.33 0.66 -22.74
CA ILE A 369 -6.74 -0.67 -23.02
C ILE A 369 -5.20 -0.57 -23.01
N PHE A 370 -4.63 0.40 -23.70
CA PHE A 370 -3.20 0.67 -23.68
C PHE A 370 -2.69 0.88 -22.25
N THR A 371 -3.38 1.70 -21.46
CA THR A 371 -3.05 1.96 -20.06
C THR A 371 -3.03 0.65 -19.24
N PHE A 372 -4.08 -0.17 -19.39
CA PHE A 372 -4.15 -1.47 -18.70
C PHE A 372 -2.99 -2.39 -19.08
N LEU A 373 -2.65 -2.48 -20.37
CA LEU A 373 -1.52 -3.29 -20.84
C LEU A 373 -0.18 -2.78 -20.29
N MET A 374 0.05 -1.47 -20.29
CA MET A 374 1.26 -0.88 -19.72
C MET A 374 1.37 -1.13 -18.21
N VAL A 375 0.25 -1.07 -17.51
CA VAL A 375 0.17 -1.41 -16.08
C VAL A 375 0.47 -2.90 -15.87
N ASN A 376 -0.09 -3.79 -16.67
CA ASN A 376 0.18 -5.23 -16.61
C ASN A 376 1.67 -5.54 -16.84
N PHE A 377 2.31 -4.95 -17.85
CA PHE A 377 3.76 -5.09 -18.09
C PHE A 377 4.60 -4.50 -16.94
N GLY A 378 4.15 -3.39 -16.37
CA GLY A 378 4.74 -2.83 -15.16
C GLY A 378 4.69 -3.81 -14.00
N TRP A 379 3.59 -4.53 -13.82
CA TRP A 379 3.46 -5.56 -12.78
C TRP A 379 4.32 -6.80 -13.05
N VAL A 380 4.60 -7.16 -14.30
CA VAL A 380 5.59 -8.21 -14.62
C VAL A 380 6.98 -7.82 -14.14
N LEU A 381 7.41 -6.57 -14.39
CA LEU A 381 8.66 -6.04 -13.84
C LEU A 381 8.68 -6.09 -12.32
N PHE A 382 7.60 -5.68 -11.70
CA PHE A 382 7.47 -5.57 -10.24
C PHE A 382 7.52 -6.94 -9.53
N ARG A 383 6.95 -8.00 -10.14
CA ARG A 383 6.91 -9.36 -9.59
C ARG A 383 8.22 -10.13 -9.80
N SER A 384 8.97 -9.80 -10.84
CA SER A 384 10.15 -10.55 -11.23
C SER A 384 11.30 -10.39 -10.24
N ASN A 385 11.99 -11.47 -9.93
CA ASN A 385 13.12 -11.47 -9.01
C ASN A 385 14.34 -10.69 -9.52
N ASN A 386 14.49 -10.60 -10.85
CA ASN A 386 15.54 -9.85 -11.52
C ASN A 386 15.13 -9.46 -12.94
N LEU A 387 15.94 -8.59 -13.59
CA LEU A 387 15.66 -8.10 -14.94
C LEU A 387 15.69 -9.19 -16.00
N LEU A 388 16.51 -10.23 -15.82
CA LEU A 388 16.58 -11.36 -16.76
C LEU A 388 15.27 -12.12 -16.77
N GLN A 389 14.74 -12.47 -15.59
CA GLN A 389 13.44 -13.15 -15.45
C GLN A 389 12.32 -12.30 -16.05
N ALA A 390 12.30 -10.99 -15.78
CA ALA A 390 11.32 -10.08 -16.36
C ALA A 390 11.39 -10.09 -17.90
N GLY A 391 12.61 -10.06 -18.47
CA GLY A 391 12.82 -10.09 -19.91
C GLY A 391 12.37 -11.41 -20.55
N ILE A 392 12.67 -12.55 -19.91
CA ILE A 392 12.23 -13.87 -20.38
C ILE A 392 10.70 -13.96 -20.32
N TYR A 393 10.08 -13.51 -19.22
CA TYR A 393 8.63 -13.52 -19.07
C TYR A 393 7.93 -12.69 -20.14
N LEU A 394 8.39 -11.46 -20.37
CA LEU A 394 7.84 -10.60 -21.41
C LEU A 394 8.03 -11.20 -22.81
N LYS A 395 9.21 -11.79 -23.12
CA LYS A 395 9.41 -12.48 -24.40
C LYS A 395 8.40 -13.61 -24.57
N ALA A 396 8.16 -14.42 -23.53
CA ALA A 396 7.18 -15.50 -23.58
C ALA A 396 5.76 -14.99 -23.85
N MET A 397 5.34 -13.88 -23.23
CA MET A 397 4.03 -13.25 -23.49
C MET A 397 3.84 -12.87 -24.95
N PHE A 398 4.90 -12.51 -25.67
CA PHE A 398 4.86 -12.12 -27.10
C PHE A 398 5.23 -13.28 -28.05
N GLY A 399 5.43 -14.49 -27.55
CA GLY A 399 5.81 -15.64 -28.36
C GLY A 399 7.21 -15.52 -28.98
N LEU A 400 8.11 -14.78 -28.34
CA LEU A 400 9.47 -14.57 -28.79
C LEU A 400 10.40 -15.66 -28.20
N GLY A 401 10.89 -16.54 -29.05
CA GLY A 401 11.70 -17.72 -28.69
C GLY A 401 10.94 -19.04 -28.98
N ASP A 402 11.48 -20.15 -28.48
CA ASP A 402 10.86 -21.48 -28.62
C ASP A 402 9.70 -21.63 -27.61
N VAL A 403 8.59 -20.94 -27.86
CA VAL A 403 7.45 -20.87 -26.93
C VAL A 403 6.23 -21.51 -27.58
N ILE A 404 5.56 -22.42 -26.85
CA ILE A 404 4.31 -23.07 -27.29
C ILE A 404 3.15 -22.03 -27.10
N GLY A 405 2.19 -22.02 -28.03
CA GLY A 405 1.05 -21.11 -27.96
C GLY A 405 0.17 -21.36 -26.74
N ILE A 406 -0.29 -22.60 -26.55
CA ILE A 406 -1.15 -23.04 -25.44
C ILE A 406 -0.66 -24.41 -24.96
N ASP A 407 -0.68 -24.65 -23.65
CA ASP A 407 -0.26 -25.88 -23.00
C ASP A 407 -1.33 -26.43 -22.03
N ASN A 408 -1.08 -27.62 -21.49
CA ASN A 408 -1.97 -28.24 -20.51
C ASN A 408 -2.07 -27.48 -19.21
N MET A 409 -1.02 -26.74 -18.84
CA MET A 409 -1.06 -25.89 -17.63
C MET A 409 -2.06 -24.75 -17.77
N PHE A 410 -2.11 -24.11 -18.94
CA PHE A 410 -3.13 -23.10 -19.20
C PHE A 410 -4.54 -23.68 -19.04
N TYR A 411 -4.84 -24.82 -19.66
CA TYR A 411 -6.17 -25.43 -19.54
C TYR A 411 -6.51 -25.81 -18.10
N GLN A 412 -5.56 -26.38 -17.37
CA GLN A 412 -5.75 -26.75 -15.97
C GLN A 412 -6.05 -25.53 -15.10
N TYR A 413 -5.17 -24.53 -15.09
CA TYR A 413 -5.32 -23.38 -14.22
C TYR A 413 -6.48 -22.46 -14.66
N PHE A 414 -6.71 -22.29 -15.94
CA PHE A 414 -7.87 -21.54 -16.40
C PHE A 414 -9.16 -22.27 -16.05
N GLY A 415 -9.25 -23.59 -16.26
CA GLY A 415 -10.42 -24.40 -15.91
C GLY A 415 -10.76 -24.35 -14.42
N GLU A 416 -9.73 -24.36 -13.56
CA GLU A 416 -9.90 -24.33 -12.09
C GLU A 416 -10.25 -22.92 -11.57
N TYR A 417 -9.62 -21.86 -12.12
CA TYR A 417 -9.69 -20.51 -11.54
C TYR A 417 -10.53 -19.52 -12.35
N TRP A 418 -11.13 -19.87 -13.50
CA TRP A 418 -11.88 -18.93 -14.37
C TRP A 418 -12.95 -18.12 -13.64
N MET A 419 -13.64 -18.75 -12.67
CA MET A 419 -14.68 -18.07 -11.88
C MET A 419 -14.11 -16.94 -11.05
N PHE A 420 -12.91 -17.10 -10.47
CA PHE A 420 -12.23 -16.03 -9.73
C PHE A 420 -11.84 -14.90 -10.66
N PHE A 421 -11.36 -15.19 -11.88
CA PHE A 421 -11.05 -14.17 -12.88
C PHE A 421 -12.30 -13.37 -13.27
N PHE A 422 -13.42 -14.04 -13.49
CA PHE A 422 -14.69 -13.39 -13.81
C PHE A 422 -15.15 -12.47 -12.65
N VAL A 423 -15.23 -12.98 -11.44
CA VAL A 423 -15.63 -12.22 -10.25
C VAL A 423 -14.66 -11.06 -9.99
N GLY A 424 -13.35 -11.30 -10.08
CA GLY A 424 -12.31 -10.30 -9.91
C GLY A 424 -12.41 -9.18 -10.95
N ALA A 425 -12.60 -9.52 -12.22
CA ALA A 425 -12.78 -8.54 -13.29
C ALA A 425 -14.01 -7.66 -13.04
N VAL A 426 -15.17 -8.27 -12.74
CA VAL A 426 -16.42 -7.53 -12.46
C VAL A 426 -16.25 -6.62 -11.22
N TYR A 427 -15.65 -7.13 -10.15
CA TYR A 427 -15.43 -6.34 -8.93
C TYR A 427 -14.48 -5.16 -9.16
N SER A 428 -13.47 -5.32 -10.02
CA SER A 428 -12.50 -4.26 -10.36
C SER A 428 -13.09 -3.09 -11.13
N THR A 429 -14.28 -3.25 -11.74
CA THR A 429 -14.96 -2.18 -12.49
C THR A 429 -15.73 -1.19 -11.62
N GLY A 430 -16.02 -1.55 -10.36
CA GLY A 430 -16.88 -0.75 -9.48
C GLY A 430 -18.37 -0.83 -9.78
N ILE A 431 -18.80 -1.76 -10.66
CA ILE A 431 -20.21 -1.91 -11.07
C ILE A 431 -21.13 -2.20 -9.86
N PHE A 432 -20.65 -2.98 -8.88
CA PHE A 432 -21.41 -3.24 -7.66
C PHE A 432 -21.69 -1.97 -6.84
N SER A 433 -20.69 -1.09 -6.72
CA SER A 433 -20.85 0.20 -6.04
C SER A 433 -21.83 1.11 -6.79
N TYR A 434 -21.73 1.13 -8.11
CA TYR A 434 -22.65 1.89 -8.96
C TYR A 434 -24.10 1.38 -8.84
N LEU A 435 -24.31 0.06 -8.94
CA LEU A 435 -25.64 -0.56 -8.84
C LEU A 435 -26.22 -0.33 -7.43
N ARG A 436 -25.46 -0.53 -6.38
CA ARG A 436 -25.91 -0.25 -5.01
C ARG A 436 -26.37 1.19 -4.86
N LYS A 437 -25.57 2.16 -5.31
CA LYS A 437 -25.91 3.60 -5.24
C LYS A 437 -27.17 3.94 -6.04
N ARG A 438 -27.44 3.21 -7.10
CA ARG A 438 -28.64 3.40 -7.92
C ARG A 438 -29.88 2.78 -7.27
N LEU A 439 -29.74 1.58 -6.74
CA LEU A 439 -30.82 0.82 -6.11
C LEU A 439 -31.22 1.38 -4.74
N SER A 440 -30.24 1.90 -3.96
CA SER A 440 -30.49 2.50 -2.64
C SER A 440 -31.31 3.81 -2.68
N LYS A 441 -31.64 4.33 -3.89
CA LYS A 441 -32.57 5.44 -4.03
C LYS A 441 -34.04 5.04 -3.85
N ILE A 442 -34.33 3.75 -3.83
CA ILE A 442 -35.65 3.17 -3.64
C ILE A 442 -35.66 2.52 -2.26
N ASP A 443 -36.42 3.08 -1.31
CA ASP A 443 -36.40 2.70 0.11
C ASP A 443 -36.62 1.19 0.36
N ILE A 444 -37.53 0.57 -0.40
CA ILE A 444 -37.79 -0.87 -0.29
C ILE A 444 -36.55 -1.67 -0.72
N LEU A 445 -35.91 -1.29 -1.84
CA LEU A 445 -34.71 -1.96 -2.34
C LEU A 445 -33.51 -1.75 -1.40
N ASP A 446 -33.39 -0.58 -0.79
CA ASP A 446 -32.32 -0.30 0.16
C ASP A 446 -32.41 -1.22 1.37
N ARG A 447 -33.59 -1.38 1.97
CA ARG A 447 -33.83 -2.33 3.10
C ARG A 447 -33.55 -3.78 2.70
N ILE A 448 -33.97 -4.21 1.50
CA ILE A 448 -33.70 -5.55 0.98
C ILE A 448 -32.19 -5.76 0.80
N ILE A 449 -31.48 -4.79 0.24
CA ILE A 449 -30.03 -4.83 0.02
C ILE A 449 -29.30 -4.87 1.37
N GLU A 450 -29.75 -4.11 2.37
CA GLU A 450 -29.17 -4.16 3.71
C GLU A 450 -29.37 -5.54 4.37
N PHE A 451 -30.57 -6.09 4.32
CA PHE A 451 -30.85 -7.41 4.88
C PHE A 451 -30.08 -8.53 4.16
N LEU A 452 -30.12 -8.56 2.83
CA LEU A 452 -29.35 -9.53 2.04
C LEU A 452 -27.83 -9.32 2.23
N GLY A 453 -27.41 -8.07 2.41
CA GLY A 453 -26.02 -7.73 2.70
C GLY A 453 -25.49 -8.43 3.97
N ILE A 454 -26.27 -8.46 5.03
CA ILE A 454 -25.89 -9.16 6.27
C ILE A 454 -25.66 -10.66 6.00
N ALA A 455 -26.61 -11.31 5.28
CA ALA A 455 -26.47 -12.72 4.92
C ALA A 455 -25.21 -12.95 4.04
N VAL A 456 -24.98 -12.12 3.02
CA VAL A 456 -23.81 -12.21 2.14
C VAL A 456 -22.51 -12.03 2.94
N TYR A 457 -22.41 -11.03 3.80
CA TYR A 457 -21.20 -10.81 4.61
C TYR A 457 -20.95 -11.95 5.59
N THR A 458 -22.01 -12.55 6.16
CA THR A 458 -21.87 -13.73 7.03
C THR A 458 -21.34 -14.92 6.25
N VAL A 459 -21.90 -15.20 5.07
CA VAL A 459 -21.42 -16.30 4.20
C VAL A 459 -19.96 -16.07 3.77
N LEU A 460 -19.62 -14.87 3.33
CA LEU A 460 -18.24 -14.51 2.95
C LEU A 460 -17.27 -14.65 4.13
N PHE A 461 -17.69 -14.29 5.33
CA PHE A 461 -16.90 -14.46 6.55
C PHE A 461 -16.67 -15.95 6.85
N LEU A 462 -17.72 -16.78 6.81
CA LEU A 462 -17.62 -18.22 7.06
C LEU A 462 -16.70 -18.91 6.03
N ILE A 463 -16.83 -18.57 4.75
CA ILE A 463 -15.93 -19.06 3.71
C ILE A 463 -14.49 -18.62 4.00
N SER A 464 -14.27 -17.34 4.33
CA SER A 464 -12.94 -16.85 4.64
C SER A 464 -12.30 -17.55 5.84
N VAL A 465 -13.09 -17.76 6.91
CA VAL A 465 -12.64 -18.51 8.10
C VAL A 465 -12.32 -19.96 7.74
N SER A 466 -13.14 -20.61 6.91
CA SER A 466 -12.87 -21.98 6.45
C SER A 466 -11.51 -22.09 5.75
N TYR A 467 -11.20 -21.19 4.80
CA TYR A 467 -9.89 -21.14 4.16
C TYR A 467 -8.73 -20.94 5.16
N LEU A 468 -8.92 -20.04 6.15
CA LEU A 468 -7.89 -19.76 7.15
C LEU A 468 -7.63 -20.94 8.10
N VAL A 469 -8.70 -21.64 8.52
CA VAL A 469 -8.61 -22.81 9.42
C VAL A 469 -7.99 -24.01 8.71
N MET A 470 -8.29 -24.19 7.41
CA MET A 470 -7.65 -25.21 6.58
C MET A 470 -6.17 -24.97 6.30
N GLY A 471 -5.60 -23.82 6.73
CA GLY A 471 -4.21 -23.49 6.44
C GLY A 471 -3.95 -23.23 4.96
N ALA A 472 -4.96 -22.75 4.21
CA ALA A 472 -4.82 -22.44 2.79
C ALA A 472 -3.69 -21.42 2.55
N TYR A 473 -3.09 -21.48 1.34
CA TYR A 473 -2.04 -20.56 0.93
C TYR A 473 -2.44 -19.10 1.15
N ASN A 474 -1.68 -18.37 1.97
CA ASN A 474 -2.03 -17.01 2.41
C ASN A 474 -0.80 -16.09 2.35
N PRO A 475 -0.23 -15.87 1.15
CA PRO A 475 0.91 -14.98 0.98
C PRO A 475 0.47 -13.52 1.20
N PHE A 476 1.40 -12.68 1.62
CA PHE A 476 1.18 -11.24 1.68
C PHE A 476 2.27 -10.55 0.89
N ILE A 477 1.88 -9.87 -0.20
CA ILE A 477 2.82 -9.29 -1.17
C ILE A 477 3.81 -8.33 -0.49
N TYR A 478 3.36 -7.53 0.49
CA TYR A 478 4.21 -6.53 1.17
C TYR A 478 5.28 -7.10 2.10
N PHE A 479 5.34 -8.40 2.34
CA PHE A 479 6.47 -9.00 3.04
C PHE A 479 7.72 -9.15 2.17
N ASN A 480 7.56 -8.97 0.86
CA ASN A 480 8.63 -9.13 -0.11
C ASN A 480 9.27 -7.78 -0.54
N PHE A 481 8.84 -6.64 0.03
CA PHE A 481 9.31 -5.31 -0.39
C PHE A 481 9.91 -4.48 0.72
#